data_212fbb2dfe383fd73a6871e871ba44f9
#
_entry.id   212fbb2dfe383fd73a6871e871ba44f9
#
_cell.length_a   1.000
_cell.length_b   1.000
_cell.length_c   1.000
_cell.angle_alpha   90.00
_cell.angle_beta   90.00
_cell.angle_gamma   90.00
#
_symmetry.space_group_name_H-M   'P 1'
#
loop_
_entity.id
_entity.type
_entity.pdbx_description
1 polymer ?
#
loop_
_entity_poly.entity_id
_entity_poly.type
_entity_poly.pdbx_seq_one_letter_code
_entity_poly.pdbx_strand_id
1 'polypeptide(L)'
;MNLHKWRRQFAMAATALATAVLSSISVAEATTVLYVPQDDRPVSLAYTVATAQDAGYTVLTPPEYFISGRNFQGNAEAIWKWVDENASKADVLVLSTDTLIYGGLVDSRKHHIDMHTLTYRVHHIEDLHAKYPNIPIYAFGTVMRSPRASGGGVEPSYYDQYGPTIFRIAALQDKMDSQPLTIDEQKELFTLQATVPVEFLQDWFQRRQKNMTVNRELIDITKKGVFTYFALGHDDTSNLSQSAMEGRYLQKHSKGLSPKQYGSFPGADQLGLLLIARDHVDRNHLQPTFEVMYPLGGGGDTVPHYEDQKVEKTIAEHVEAVGGTMKAKGKPTVLLAVNTPLGVVTGESEAFENFPMISRRTNEFLDHIQASLNQGVPVSIADISYSNGSDNTLVYGLYQRDLLYKLSAYNGWNTASNTIGYAIAQGILGVHMGEQEHRNMLTQQYLDNWAYQANIRKDVYRMQDRIRTDNVKYTGTLNDTLESYLGERVQDFAATYLKIDPRTVSARFPWKRLFETDITVYREPVAPLQKELRLQREAAERAKAEAEAKAKAEAEAKAAAEAKAKAEKKGTADAGSTAKAST
;
A
#
# COMPACT_ATOMS: atom_id res chain seq x y z
N MET A 1 15.19 -41.60 65.37
CA MET A 1 15.90 -41.34 64.12
C MET A 1 15.06 -40.38 63.29
N ASN A 2 15.60 -39.23 62.95
CA ASN A 2 14.92 -37.95 62.78
C ASN A 2 14.14 -37.80 61.45
N LEU A 3 12.82 -37.84 61.48
CA LEU A 3 11.91 -37.45 60.37
C LEU A 3 11.98 -35.93 60.01
N HIS A 4 12.49 -35.10 60.91
CA HIS A 4 12.63 -33.65 60.70
C HIS A 4 13.80 -33.23 59.78
N LYS A 5 14.84 -34.05 59.63
CA LYS A 5 15.96 -33.76 58.71
C LYS A 5 15.61 -34.05 57.25
N TRP A 6 14.77 -35.02 56.97
CA TRP A 6 14.33 -35.36 55.62
C TRP A 6 13.37 -34.34 55.04
N ARG A 7 12.45 -33.78 55.84
CA ARG A 7 11.54 -32.72 55.40
C ARG A 7 12.25 -31.41 55.06
N ARG A 8 13.33 -31.04 55.74
CA ARG A 8 14.12 -29.84 55.40
C ARG A 8 14.96 -30.01 54.14
N GLN A 9 15.49 -31.20 53.84
CA GLN A 9 16.23 -31.46 52.61
C GLN A 9 15.32 -31.54 51.38
N PHE A 10 14.12 -32.06 51.48
CA PHE A 10 13.14 -32.04 50.40
C PHE A 10 12.54 -30.63 50.15
N ALA A 11 12.37 -29.83 51.18
CA ALA A 11 11.90 -28.44 51.01
C ALA A 11 12.97 -27.56 50.36
N MET A 12 14.26 -27.74 50.70
CA MET A 12 15.35 -26.98 50.03
C MET A 12 15.61 -27.46 48.60
N ALA A 13 15.44 -28.74 48.27
CA ALA A 13 15.56 -29.23 46.90
C ALA A 13 14.39 -28.78 46.01
N ALA A 14 13.15 -28.75 46.55
CA ALA A 14 11.99 -28.26 45.84
C ALA A 14 12.05 -26.74 45.59
N THR A 15 12.59 -25.96 46.55
CA THR A 15 12.78 -24.51 46.38
C THR A 15 13.91 -24.19 45.39
N ALA A 16 15.00 -24.98 45.37
CA ALA A 16 16.08 -24.81 44.41
C ALA A 16 15.66 -25.22 42.98
N LEU A 17 14.82 -26.26 42.83
CA LEU A 17 14.26 -26.60 41.51
C LEU A 17 13.23 -25.57 41.03
N ALA A 18 12.38 -25.03 41.91
CA ALA A 18 11.44 -23.96 41.55
C ALA A 18 12.14 -22.65 41.17
N THR A 19 13.25 -22.32 41.84
CA THR A 19 14.06 -21.12 41.51
C THR A 19 14.90 -21.33 40.25
N ALA A 20 15.34 -22.56 39.94
CA ALA A 20 16.04 -22.85 38.68
C ALA A 20 15.12 -22.92 37.46
N VAL A 21 13.84 -23.26 37.64
CA VAL A 21 12.82 -23.22 36.55
C VAL A 21 12.29 -21.82 36.32
N LEU A 22 12.32 -20.91 37.30
CA LEU A 22 11.93 -19.50 37.17
C LEU A 22 13.06 -18.61 36.61
N SER A 23 14.30 -19.08 36.53
CA SER A 23 15.44 -18.29 36.06
C SER A 23 15.83 -18.52 34.59
N SER A 24 15.00 -19.22 33.81
CA SER A 24 15.24 -19.47 32.37
C SER A 24 14.03 -19.21 31.47
N ILE A 25 13.12 -18.31 31.87
CA ILE A 25 12.32 -17.60 30.87
C ILE A 25 13.23 -16.45 30.43
N SER A 26 14.19 -16.75 29.56
CA SER A 26 14.74 -15.72 28.70
C SER A 26 13.55 -15.23 27.86
N VAL A 27 13.03 -14.03 28.15
CA VAL A 27 12.21 -13.31 27.20
C VAL A 27 13.08 -13.27 25.94
N ALA A 28 12.72 -14.01 24.92
CA ALA A 28 13.41 -13.93 23.64
C ALA A 28 13.35 -12.47 23.24
N GLU A 29 14.51 -11.84 23.12
CA GLU A 29 14.59 -10.44 22.71
C GLU A 29 13.96 -10.34 21.32
N ALA A 30 13.05 -9.38 21.13
CA ALA A 30 12.35 -9.23 19.86
C ALA A 30 13.36 -8.93 18.75
N THR A 31 13.27 -9.65 17.63
CA THR A 31 14.15 -9.43 16.47
C THR A 31 14.00 -7.99 15.97
N THR A 32 15.10 -7.27 15.86
CA THR A 32 15.13 -5.90 15.35
C THR A 32 15.39 -5.90 13.84
N VAL A 33 14.42 -5.45 13.05
CA VAL A 33 14.58 -5.21 11.61
C VAL A 33 14.82 -3.73 11.34
N LEU A 34 15.87 -3.39 10.60
CA LEU A 34 16.03 -2.08 10.00
C LEU A 34 15.38 -2.13 8.62
N TYR A 35 14.29 -1.39 8.46
CA TYR A 35 13.48 -1.38 7.26
C TYR A 35 13.57 -0.03 6.54
N VAL A 36 14.02 -0.03 5.28
CA VAL A 36 13.99 1.12 4.39
C VAL A 36 12.89 0.88 3.35
N PRO A 37 11.74 1.56 3.43
CA PRO A 37 10.62 1.41 2.50
C PRO A 37 10.91 2.05 1.15
N GLN A 38 10.11 1.73 0.13
CA GLN A 38 10.26 2.33 -1.21
C GLN A 38 9.67 3.74 -1.31
N ASP A 39 8.72 4.11 -0.45
CA ASP A 39 8.09 5.43 -0.34
C ASP A 39 7.29 5.53 0.98
N ASP A 40 6.68 6.70 1.25
CA ASP A 40 5.92 6.98 2.46
C ASP A 40 4.44 6.55 2.40
N ARG A 41 4.00 5.87 1.34
CA ARG A 41 2.63 5.34 1.29
C ARG A 41 2.39 4.34 2.42
N PRO A 42 1.16 4.34 3.00
CA PRO A 42 0.83 3.40 4.09
C PRO A 42 1.13 1.95 3.74
N VAL A 43 0.83 1.52 2.52
CA VAL A 43 1.11 0.16 2.04
C VAL A 43 2.61 -0.16 2.08
N SER A 44 3.46 0.78 1.71
CA SER A 44 4.92 0.59 1.71
C SER A 44 5.53 0.74 3.11
N LEU A 45 5.01 1.63 3.96
CA LEU A 45 5.58 1.98 5.26
C LEU A 45 4.69 1.54 6.42
N ALA A 46 3.58 2.24 6.68
CA ALA A 46 2.81 2.07 7.91
C ALA A 46 2.22 0.66 8.07
N TYR A 47 1.64 0.08 7.01
CA TYR A 47 1.03 -1.26 7.06
C TYR A 47 2.09 -2.36 7.14
N THR A 48 3.20 -2.19 6.44
CA THR A 48 4.34 -3.12 6.53
C THR A 48 4.94 -3.12 7.93
N VAL A 49 5.16 -1.93 8.52
CA VAL A 49 5.68 -1.76 9.89
C VAL A 49 4.70 -2.35 10.91
N ALA A 50 3.40 -2.02 10.81
CA ALA A 50 2.40 -2.55 11.73
C ALA A 50 2.33 -4.08 11.69
N THR A 51 2.28 -4.67 10.48
CA THR A 51 2.27 -6.14 10.32
C THR A 51 3.53 -6.79 10.91
N ALA A 52 4.72 -6.20 10.70
CA ALA A 52 5.95 -6.71 11.28
C ALA A 52 5.97 -6.61 12.81
N GLN A 53 5.51 -5.49 13.38
CA GLN A 53 5.39 -5.30 14.82
C GLN A 53 4.37 -6.28 15.44
N ASP A 54 3.24 -6.47 14.80
CA ASP A 54 2.23 -7.46 15.22
C ASP A 54 2.75 -8.90 15.13
N ALA A 55 3.73 -9.17 14.26
CA ALA A 55 4.45 -10.45 14.18
C ALA A 55 5.63 -10.55 15.17
N GLY A 56 5.82 -9.57 16.05
CA GLY A 56 6.82 -9.61 17.12
C GLY A 56 8.18 -8.97 16.79
N TYR A 57 8.31 -8.24 15.68
CA TYR A 57 9.52 -7.50 15.35
C TYR A 57 9.58 -6.13 16.05
N THR A 58 10.79 -5.71 16.42
CA THR A 58 11.10 -4.30 16.61
C THR A 58 11.52 -3.71 15.28
N VAL A 59 10.83 -2.66 14.79
CA VAL A 59 11.08 -2.10 13.46
C VAL A 59 11.74 -0.73 13.59
N LEU A 60 12.92 -0.57 13.00
CA LEU A 60 13.61 0.71 12.83
C LEU A 60 13.39 1.20 11.39
N THR A 61 12.87 2.41 11.23
CA THR A 61 12.68 3.06 9.92
C THR A 61 13.35 4.42 9.89
N PRO A 62 13.82 4.90 8.71
CA PRO A 62 14.25 6.28 8.58
C PRO A 62 13.12 7.24 8.97
N PRO A 63 13.45 8.45 9.47
CA PRO A 63 12.44 9.49 9.66
C PRO A 63 11.63 9.72 8.39
N GLU A 64 10.29 9.76 8.50
CA GLU A 64 9.36 9.84 7.36
C GLU A 64 9.68 11.02 6.43
N TYR A 65 10.12 12.16 6.97
CA TYR A 65 10.50 13.35 6.19
C TYR A 65 11.77 13.19 5.34
N PHE A 66 12.50 12.08 5.44
CA PHE A 66 13.57 11.70 4.51
C PHE A 66 13.06 10.81 3.37
N ILE A 67 11.92 10.13 3.57
CA ILE A 67 11.36 9.15 2.65
C ILE A 67 10.59 9.87 1.55
N SER A 68 10.74 9.40 0.31
CA SER A 68 10.05 9.96 -0.86
C SER A 68 8.54 9.89 -0.73
N GLY A 69 7.88 10.98 -1.13
CA GLY A 69 6.44 11.05 -1.29
C GLY A 69 6.04 11.43 -2.72
N ARG A 70 4.74 11.61 -2.95
CA ARG A 70 4.24 11.97 -4.29
C ARG A 70 4.85 13.24 -4.87
N ASN A 71 4.99 14.28 -4.04
CA ASN A 71 5.31 15.65 -4.46
C ASN A 71 6.65 16.14 -3.92
N PHE A 72 7.41 15.30 -3.25
CA PHE A 72 8.74 15.63 -2.74
C PHE A 72 9.68 14.44 -2.93
N GLN A 73 10.93 14.75 -3.20
CA GLN A 73 11.98 13.76 -3.39
C GLN A 73 12.46 13.22 -2.05
N GLY A 74 12.75 11.93 -2.02
CA GLY A 74 13.45 11.35 -0.88
C GLY A 74 14.90 11.83 -0.79
N ASN A 75 15.39 11.91 0.43
CA ASN A 75 16.77 12.33 0.69
C ASN A 75 17.66 11.09 0.88
N ALA A 76 18.16 10.54 -0.23
CA ALA A 76 19.00 9.34 -0.21
C ALA A 76 20.24 9.50 0.68
N GLU A 77 20.90 10.67 0.70
CA GLU A 77 22.07 10.93 1.52
C GLU A 77 21.75 10.89 3.02
N ALA A 78 20.63 11.52 3.41
CA ALA A 78 20.18 11.47 4.81
C ALA A 78 19.74 10.07 5.23
N ILE A 79 19.11 9.32 4.32
CA ILE A 79 18.72 7.92 4.57
C ILE A 79 19.98 7.05 4.72
N TRP A 80 20.98 7.19 3.86
CA TRP A 80 22.24 6.47 3.99
C TRP A 80 22.94 6.76 5.31
N LYS A 81 23.06 8.03 5.68
CA LYS A 81 23.61 8.41 6.97
C LYS A 81 22.87 7.76 8.14
N TRP A 82 21.54 7.75 8.06
CA TRP A 82 20.72 7.11 9.09
C TRP A 82 20.91 5.60 9.12
N VAL A 83 21.03 4.92 7.96
CA VAL A 83 21.32 3.47 7.87
C VAL A 83 22.67 3.18 8.51
N ASP A 84 23.72 3.92 8.18
CA ASP A 84 25.07 3.73 8.74
C ASP A 84 25.13 3.89 10.27
N GLU A 85 24.32 4.79 10.83
CA GLU A 85 24.20 5.05 12.27
C GLU A 85 23.37 4.00 13.02
N ASN A 86 22.49 3.27 12.33
CA ASN A 86 21.53 2.37 12.96
C ASN A 86 21.70 0.89 12.58
N ALA A 87 22.43 0.55 11.53
CA ALA A 87 22.60 -0.83 11.07
C ALA A 87 23.13 -1.77 12.16
N SER A 88 24.05 -1.30 13.02
CA SER A 88 24.61 -2.11 14.12
C SER A 88 23.60 -2.47 15.22
N LYS A 89 22.41 -1.85 15.23
CA LYS A 89 21.34 -2.11 16.20
C LYS A 89 20.34 -3.14 15.70
N ALA A 90 20.46 -3.56 14.43
CA ALA A 90 19.52 -4.45 13.78
C ALA A 90 20.08 -5.88 13.71
N ASP A 91 19.18 -6.84 13.81
CA ASP A 91 19.47 -8.26 13.56
C ASP A 91 19.32 -8.62 12.08
N VAL A 92 18.64 -7.78 11.30
CA VAL A 92 18.39 -7.94 9.88
C VAL A 92 18.14 -6.60 9.20
N LEU A 93 18.56 -6.46 7.94
CA LEU A 93 18.30 -5.30 7.12
C LEU A 93 17.34 -5.70 5.99
N VAL A 94 16.25 -4.94 5.79
CA VAL A 94 15.33 -5.06 4.66
C VAL A 94 15.30 -3.73 3.94
N LEU A 95 15.88 -3.67 2.74
CA LEU A 95 16.28 -2.42 2.11
C LEU A 95 15.65 -2.24 0.73
N SER A 96 14.93 -1.12 0.52
CA SER A 96 14.57 -0.65 -0.82
C SER A 96 15.80 -0.06 -1.52
N THR A 97 16.23 -0.67 -2.60
CA THR A 97 17.31 -0.13 -3.44
C THR A 97 16.88 1.13 -4.18
N ASP A 98 15.59 1.25 -4.56
CA ASP A 98 15.07 2.47 -5.18
C ASP A 98 15.22 3.68 -4.25
N THR A 99 14.95 3.50 -2.96
CA THR A 99 15.12 4.55 -1.95
C THR A 99 16.58 4.90 -1.70
N LEU A 100 17.42 3.90 -1.54
CA LEU A 100 18.85 4.12 -1.26
C LEU A 100 19.60 4.72 -2.46
N ILE A 101 19.18 4.44 -3.68
CA ILE A 101 19.91 4.84 -4.89
C ILE A 101 19.33 6.11 -5.50
N TYR A 102 18.00 6.21 -5.63
CA TYR A 102 17.34 7.34 -6.29
C TYR A 102 16.66 8.31 -5.33
N GLY A 103 16.34 7.89 -4.11
CA GLY A 103 15.53 8.60 -3.14
C GLY A 103 14.15 7.95 -2.90
N GLY A 104 13.64 7.14 -3.83
CA GLY A 104 12.37 6.43 -3.73
C GLY A 104 11.83 5.94 -5.06
N LEU A 105 10.68 5.27 -5.01
CA LEU A 105 10.03 4.68 -6.18
C LEU A 105 9.67 5.74 -7.24
N VAL A 106 9.06 6.87 -6.85
CA VAL A 106 8.72 7.96 -7.77
C VAL A 106 9.98 8.63 -8.28
N ASP A 107 10.99 8.78 -7.45
CA ASP A 107 12.27 9.38 -7.82
C ASP A 107 13.00 8.54 -8.88
N SER A 108 12.95 7.21 -8.78
CA SER A 108 13.53 6.29 -9.78
C SER A 108 12.98 6.52 -11.19
N ARG A 109 11.75 7.04 -11.30
CA ARG A 109 11.07 7.33 -12.57
C ARG A 109 11.36 8.74 -13.13
N LYS A 110 11.92 9.64 -12.32
CA LYS A 110 12.03 11.09 -12.61
C LYS A 110 13.43 11.67 -12.49
N HIS A 111 14.39 10.93 -11.93
CA HIS A 111 15.73 11.43 -11.61
C HIS A 111 16.56 11.82 -12.84
N HIS A 112 17.50 12.73 -12.62
CA HIS A 112 18.57 13.12 -13.55
C HIS A 112 19.97 12.86 -12.97
N ILE A 113 20.07 11.99 -11.95
CA ILE A 113 21.31 11.66 -11.24
C ILE A 113 22.32 11.09 -12.26
N ASP A 114 23.58 11.49 -12.13
CA ASP A 114 24.66 10.97 -12.96
C ASP A 114 25.04 9.52 -12.58
N MET A 115 25.65 8.80 -13.51
CA MET A 115 26.01 7.38 -13.28
C MET A 115 27.05 7.19 -12.20
N HIS A 116 27.97 8.13 -12.02
CA HIS A 116 28.98 8.03 -10.97
C HIS A 116 28.33 8.01 -9.58
N THR A 117 27.39 8.91 -9.33
CA THR A 117 26.63 8.96 -8.08
C THR A 117 25.78 7.69 -7.89
N LEU A 118 25.11 7.20 -8.96
CA LEU A 118 24.32 5.97 -8.89
C LEU A 118 25.16 4.74 -8.53
N THR A 119 26.28 4.54 -9.24
CA THR A 119 27.22 3.45 -8.99
C THR A 119 27.86 3.55 -7.60
N TYR A 120 28.22 4.77 -7.16
CA TYR A 120 28.73 4.99 -5.79
C TYR A 120 27.73 4.51 -4.75
N ARG A 121 26.43 4.79 -4.89
CA ARG A 121 25.39 4.34 -3.96
C ARG A 121 25.16 2.83 -4.01
N VAL A 122 25.33 2.18 -5.15
CA VAL A 122 25.32 0.72 -5.24
C VAL A 122 26.50 0.12 -4.46
N HIS A 123 27.73 0.64 -4.63
CA HIS A 123 28.89 0.17 -3.91
C HIS A 123 28.82 0.44 -2.40
N HIS A 124 28.12 1.47 -1.97
CA HIS A 124 27.88 1.70 -0.54
C HIS A 124 27.13 0.54 0.13
N ILE A 125 26.31 -0.22 -0.63
CA ILE A 125 25.68 -1.45 -0.11
C ILE A 125 26.73 -2.55 0.12
N GLU A 126 27.73 -2.67 -0.77
CA GLU A 126 28.86 -3.59 -0.56
C GLU A 126 29.68 -3.21 0.69
N ASP A 127 29.94 -1.91 0.89
CA ASP A 127 30.65 -1.40 2.06
C ASP A 127 29.86 -1.66 3.36
N LEU A 128 28.54 -1.49 3.34
CA LEU A 128 27.66 -1.81 4.46
C LEU A 128 27.72 -3.29 4.83
N HIS A 129 27.66 -4.19 3.83
CA HIS A 129 27.82 -5.62 4.05
C HIS A 129 29.22 -5.97 4.57
N ALA A 130 30.27 -5.38 4.02
CA ALA A 130 31.65 -5.60 4.48
C ALA A 130 31.84 -5.16 5.94
N LYS A 131 31.17 -4.08 6.35
CA LYS A 131 31.20 -3.59 7.73
C LYS A 131 30.43 -4.48 8.71
N TYR A 132 29.34 -5.10 8.25
CA TYR A 132 28.44 -5.93 9.06
C TYR A 132 28.18 -7.30 8.41
N PRO A 133 29.20 -8.16 8.21
CA PRO A 133 29.08 -9.37 7.40
C PRO A 133 28.16 -10.44 7.99
N ASN A 134 27.82 -10.34 9.27
CA ASN A 134 26.93 -11.29 9.96
C ASN A 134 25.46 -10.83 10.00
N ILE A 135 25.15 -9.61 9.56
CA ILE A 135 23.77 -9.11 9.49
C ILE A 135 23.22 -9.45 8.12
N PRO A 136 22.19 -10.30 8.01
CA PRO A 136 21.60 -10.63 6.71
C PRO A 136 20.95 -9.39 6.08
N ILE A 137 21.18 -9.21 4.78
CA ILE A 137 20.59 -8.13 3.99
C ILE A 137 19.61 -8.73 2.99
N TYR A 138 18.34 -8.42 3.16
CA TYR A 138 17.30 -8.65 2.17
C TYR A 138 17.06 -7.35 1.44
N ALA A 139 17.16 -7.36 0.13
CA ALA A 139 17.00 -6.16 -0.67
C ALA A 139 15.91 -6.32 -1.72
N PHE A 140 15.26 -5.23 -2.07
CA PHE A 140 14.29 -5.18 -3.16
C PHE A 140 14.41 -3.88 -3.94
N GLY A 141 14.12 -3.97 -5.23
CA GLY A 141 14.08 -2.83 -6.14
C GLY A 141 13.09 -3.09 -7.25
N THR A 142 12.96 -2.14 -8.18
CA THR A 142 11.98 -2.26 -9.26
C THR A 142 12.60 -2.11 -10.65
N VAL A 143 12.02 -2.81 -11.61
CA VAL A 143 12.09 -2.44 -13.01
C VAL A 143 11.09 -1.31 -13.20
N MET A 144 11.56 -0.14 -13.62
CA MET A 144 10.74 1.05 -13.79
C MET A 144 9.51 0.76 -14.66
N ARG A 145 8.32 1.15 -14.20
CA ARG A 145 7.08 0.94 -14.94
C ARG A 145 7.06 1.67 -16.28
N SER A 146 6.20 1.18 -17.17
CA SER A 146 5.93 1.79 -18.47
C SER A 146 4.40 1.84 -18.68
N PRO A 147 3.70 2.80 -18.02
CA PRO A 147 2.26 2.82 -18.00
C PRO A 147 1.67 3.31 -19.32
N ARG A 148 0.48 2.80 -19.67
CA ARG A 148 -0.25 3.25 -20.87
C ARG A 148 -0.81 4.67 -20.77
N ALA A 149 -0.93 5.18 -19.55
CA ALA A 149 -1.37 6.54 -19.26
C ALA A 149 -0.60 7.07 -18.04
N SER A 150 -0.51 8.40 -17.91
CA SER A 150 0.13 9.03 -16.76
C SER A 150 -0.59 8.70 -15.45
N GLY A 151 0.18 8.47 -14.40
CA GLY A 151 -0.31 8.27 -13.03
C GLY A 151 -0.54 9.56 -12.24
N GLY A 152 -0.66 10.70 -12.93
CA GLY A 152 -0.95 11.99 -12.28
C GLY A 152 0.24 12.54 -11.48
N GLY A 153 1.35 12.83 -12.16
CA GLY A 153 2.53 13.50 -11.60
C GLY A 153 3.57 12.57 -10.97
N VAL A 154 3.42 11.24 -11.09
CA VAL A 154 4.41 10.25 -10.66
C VAL A 154 5.33 9.78 -11.79
N GLU A 155 5.16 10.30 -12.99
CA GLU A 155 6.08 10.26 -14.13
C GLU A 155 6.59 11.69 -14.44
N PRO A 156 7.60 11.84 -15.36
CA PRO A 156 7.98 13.15 -15.90
C PRO A 156 6.77 13.88 -16.51
N SER A 157 6.71 15.19 -16.40
CA SER A 157 5.53 15.99 -16.81
C SER A 157 5.13 15.82 -18.27
N TYR A 158 6.07 15.58 -19.18
CA TYR A 158 5.78 15.32 -20.59
C TYR A 158 5.00 14.00 -20.80
N TYR A 159 5.03 13.08 -19.83
CA TYR A 159 4.34 11.80 -19.90
C TYR A 159 2.81 11.99 -19.87
N ASP A 160 2.30 13.07 -19.29
CA ASP A 160 0.87 13.40 -19.31
C ASP A 160 0.34 13.55 -20.76
N GLN A 161 1.17 14.08 -21.66
CA GLN A 161 0.82 14.29 -23.06
C GLN A 161 1.28 13.13 -23.97
N TYR A 162 2.50 12.65 -23.77
CA TYR A 162 3.14 11.71 -24.70
C TYR A 162 3.23 10.26 -24.18
N GLY A 163 2.77 10.00 -22.95
CA GLY A 163 2.86 8.68 -22.32
C GLY A 163 2.30 7.54 -23.16
N PRO A 164 1.06 7.62 -23.69
CA PRO A 164 0.50 6.58 -24.56
C PRO A 164 1.35 6.33 -25.81
N THR A 165 1.91 7.39 -26.40
CA THR A 165 2.78 7.30 -27.60
C THR A 165 4.12 6.64 -27.25
N ILE A 166 4.75 7.06 -26.13
CA ILE A 166 6.02 6.48 -25.64
C ILE A 166 5.82 4.99 -25.30
N PHE A 167 4.71 4.66 -24.64
CA PHE A 167 4.35 3.27 -24.36
C PHE A 167 4.25 2.44 -25.65
N ARG A 168 3.55 2.96 -26.68
CA ARG A 168 3.36 2.25 -27.94
C ARG A 168 4.68 2.09 -28.71
N ILE A 169 5.55 3.10 -28.72
CA ILE A 169 6.91 3.01 -29.27
C ILE A 169 7.65 1.86 -28.61
N ALA A 170 7.67 1.82 -27.28
CA ALA A 170 8.37 0.80 -26.52
C ALA A 170 7.77 -0.60 -26.73
N ALA A 171 6.44 -0.72 -26.85
CA ALA A 171 5.78 -1.99 -27.15
C ALA A 171 6.14 -2.54 -28.54
N LEU A 172 6.28 -1.67 -29.54
CA LEU A 172 6.75 -2.06 -30.88
C LEU A 172 8.23 -2.45 -30.88
N GLN A 173 9.06 -1.76 -30.11
CA GLN A 173 10.47 -2.13 -29.91
C GLN A 173 10.60 -3.48 -29.22
N ASP A 174 9.80 -3.73 -28.19
CA ASP A 174 9.74 -5.01 -27.49
C ASP A 174 9.30 -6.15 -28.43
N LYS A 175 8.27 -5.91 -29.24
CA LYS A 175 7.85 -6.87 -30.28
C LYS A 175 8.99 -7.17 -31.25
N MET A 176 9.70 -6.12 -31.71
CA MET A 176 10.82 -6.26 -32.65
C MET A 176 11.99 -7.11 -32.09
N ASP A 177 12.15 -7.13 -30.76
CA ASP A 177 13.15 -7.95 -30.07
C ASP A 177 12.89 -9.46 -30.21
N SER A 178 11.63 -9.86 -30.40
CA SER A 178 11.20 -11.25 -30.46
C SER A 178 10.75 -11.71 -31.85
N GLN A 179 10.26 -10.80 -32.70
CA GLN A 179 9.75 -11.11 -34.06
C GLN A 179 9.78 -9.86 -34.96
N PRO A 180 9.88 -10.02 -36.29
CA PRO A 180 9.85 -8.88 -37.20
C PRO A 180 8.52 -8.11 -37.10
N LEU A 181 8.60 -6.77 -37.18
CA LEU A 181 7.44 -5.92 -37.36
C LEU A 181 6.87 -6.05 -38.79
N THR A 182 5.56 -5.98 -38.91
CA THR A 182 4.90 -5.82 -40.21
C THR A 182 5.26 -4.46 -40.83
N ILE A 183 5.04 -4.29 -42.15
CA ILE A 183 5.28 -3.00 -42.82
C ILE A 183 4.48 -1.87 -42.20
N ASP A 184 3.24 -2.14 -41.79
CA ASP A 184 2.38 -1.11 -41.15
C ASP A 184 2.86 -0.76 -39.75
N GLU A 185 3.32 -1.74 -38.96
CA GLU A 185 3.92 -1.49 -37.64
C GLU A 185 5.26 -0.71 -37.74
N GLN A 186 6.07 -0.96 -38.81
CA GLN A 186 7.27 -0.17 -39.05
C GLN A 186 6.93 1.30 -39.37
N LYS A 187 5.91 1.54 -40.21
CA LYS A 187 5.41 2.89 -40.50
C LYS A 187 4.85 3.56 -39.24
N GLU A 188 4.07 2.79 -38.46
CA GLU A 188 3.54 3.26 -37.19
C GLU A 188 4.66 3.71 -36.26
N LEU A 189 5.68 2.85 -36.04
CA LEU A 189 6.82 3.17 -35.17
C LEU A 189 7.53 4.46 -35.61
N PHE A 190 7.81 4.60 -36.93
CA PHE A 190 8.44 5.80 -37.48
C PHE A 190 7.58 7.06 -37.22
N THR A 191 6.26 6.96 -37.46
CA THR A 191 5.32 8.07 -37.24
C THR A 191 5.26 8.48 -35.77
N LEU A 192 5.15 7.50 -34.87
CA LEU A 192 5.10 7.74 -33.42
C LEU A 192 6.40 8.41 -32.91
N GLN A 193 7.56 7.93 -33.38
CA GLN A 193 8.84 8.54 -33.03
C GLN A 193 8.96 9.99 -33.50
N ALA A 194 8.39 10.33 -34.67
CA ALA A 194 8.35 11.70 -35.16
C ALA A 194 7.33 12.60 -34.43
N THR A 195 6.37 12.01 -33.71
CA THR A 195 5.32 12.74 -32.97
C THR A 195 5.81 13.24 -31.62
N VAL A 196 6.73 12.52 -30.97
CA VAL A 196 7.26 12.89 -29.64
C VAL A 196 8.51 13.74 -29.82
N PRO A 197 8.64 14.90 -29.16
CA PRO A 197 9.88 15.67 -29.16
C PRO A 197 11.10 14.81 -28.79
N VAL A 198 12.18 14.94 -29.54
CA VAL A 198 13.36 14.07 -29.41
C VAL A 198 13.98 14.14 -28.01
N GLU A 199 13.94 15.30 -27.37
CA GLU A 199 14.44 15.53 -26.00
C GLU A 199 13.66 14.70 -24.96
N PHE A 200 12.35 14.49 -25.13
CA PHE A 200 11.55 13.66 -24.23
C PHE A 200 11.82 12.17 -24.42
N LEU A 201 12.01 11.71 -25.66
CA LEU A 201 12.43 10.34 -25.93
C LEU A 201 13.83 10.08 -25.36
N GLN A 202 14.76 11.03 -25.56
CA GLN A 202 16.11 10.91 -25.01
C GLN A 202 16.10 10.86 -23.48
N ASP A 203 15.38 11.76 -22.83
CA ASP A 203 15.25 11.79 -21.37
C ASP A 203 14.67 10.47 -20.84
N TRP A 204 13.57 9.97 -21.44
CA TRP A 204 12.94 8.73 -21.05
C TRP A 204 13.87 7.52 -21.18
N PHE A 205 14.47 7.31 -22.33
CA PHE A 205 15.31 6.13 -22.59
C PHE A 205 16.67 6.22 -21.88
N GLN A 206 17.29 7.39 -21.75
CA GLN A 206 18.54 7.54 -21.00
C GLN A 206 18.36 7.23 -19.53
N ARG A 207 17.27 7.69 -18.90
CA ARG A 207 16.95 7.37 -17.51
C ARG A 207 16.78 5.88 -17.33
N ARG A 208 15.99 5.22 -18.19
CA ARG A 208 15.81 3.76 -18.16
C ARG A 208 17.12 3.02 -18.34
N GLN A 209 17.98 3.47 -19.23
CA GLN A 209 19.31 2.88 -19.42
C GLN A 209 20.15 2.96 -18.14
N LYS A 210 20.11 4.10 -17.43
CA LYS A 210 20.77 4.23 -16.12
C LYS A 210 20.20 3.23 -15.11
N ASN A 211 18.88 3.16 -14.99
CA ASN A 211 18.21 2.21 -14.09
C ASN A 211 18.55 0.76 -14.42
N MET A 212 18.62 0.42 -15.71
CA MET A 212 19.05 -0.91 -16.17
C MET A 212 20.50 -1.22 -15.76
N THR A 213 21.39 -0.24 -15.84
CA THR A 213 22.80 -0.39 -15.39
C THR A 213 22.84 -0.65 -13.89
N VAL A 214 22.13 0.15 -13.11
CA VAL A 214 22.01 -0.04 -11.66
C VAL A 214 21.46 -1.43 -11.31
N ASN A 215 20.37 -1.86 -11.94
CA ASN A 215 19.79 -3.18 -11.69
C ASN A 215 20.76 -4.33 -12.04
N ARG A 216 21.59 -4.18 -13.08
CA ARG A 216 22.66 -5.15 -13.39
C ARG A 216 23.72 -5.17 -12.31
N GLU A 217 24.19 -4.01 -11.83
CA GLU A 217 25.16 -3.92 -10.74
C GLU A 217 24.61 -4.55 -9.45
N LEU A 218 23.32 -4.34 -9.12
CA LEU A 218 22.65 -5.00 -7.98
C LEU A 218 22.59 -6.52 -8.12
N ILE A 219 22.32 -7.03 -9.32
CA ILE A 219 22.40 -8.47 -9.62
C ILE A 219 23.85 -8.97 -9.45
N ASP A 220 24.84 -8.20 -9.89
CA ASP A 220 26.24 -8.61 -9.79
C ASP A 220 26.74 -8.62 -8.33
N ILE A 221 26.33 -7.69 -7.49
CA ILE A 221 26.63 -7.75 -6.06
C ILE A 221 25.85 -8.88 -5.34
N THR A 222 24.67 -9.25 -5.84
CA THR A 222 23.97 -10.46 -5.40
C THR A 222 24.78 -11.72 -5.67
N LYS A 223 25.41 -11.84 -6.85
CA LYS A 223 26.30 -12.96 -7.19
C LYS A 223 27.53 -13.02 -6.28
N LYS A 224 27.97 -11.88 -5.73
CA LYS A 224 29.06 -11.81 -4.75
C LYS A 224 28.62 -12.20 -3.33
N GLY A 225 27.32 -12.43 -3.11
CA GLY A 225 26.77 -12.82 -1.81
C GLY A 225 26.53 -11.65 -0.84
N VAL A 226 26.45 -10.43 -1.35
CA VAL A 226 26.13 -9.23 -0.54
C VAL A 226 24.70 -9.29 0.01
N PHE A 227 23.76 -9.73 -0.80
CA PHE A 227 22.39 -9.95 -0.34
C PHE A 227 22.16 -11.41 0.03
N THR A 228 21.46 -11.62 1.14
CA THR A 228 20.86 -12.91 1.49
C THR A 228 19.80 -13.29 0.47
N TYR A 229 18.98 -12.29 0.07
CA TYR A 229 18.01 -12.40 -1.03
C TYR A 229 17.80 -11.05 -1.69
N PHE A 230 17.70 -11.03 -3.02
CA PHE A 230 17.34 -9.84 -3.79
C PHE A 230 16.07 -10.08 -4.61
N ALA A 231 15.02 -9.29 -4.35
CA ALA A 231 13.77 -9.30 -5.11
C ALA A 231 13.74 -8.11 -6.08
N LEU A 232 13.59 -8.38 -7.37
CA LEU A 232 13.42 -7.35 -8.39
C LEU A 232 11.97 -7.39 -8.91
N GLY A 233 11.15 -6.45 -8.47
CA GLY A 233 9.75 -6.33 -8.86
C GLY A 233 9.58 -5.67 -10.23
N HIS A 234 8.60 -6.12 -11.02
CA HIS A 234 8.20 -5.45 -12.25
C HIS A 234 7.00 -4.54 -11.93
N ASP A 235 7.27 -3.25 -11.79
CA ASP A 235 6.24 -2.26 -11.51
C ASP A 235 5.39 -2.00 -12.77
N ASP A 236 4.06 -2.13 -12.69
CA ASP A 236 3.07 -1.95 -13.75
C ASP A 236 3.59 -2.35 -15.15
N THR A 237 3.53 -3.62 -15.47
CA THR A 237 4.02 -4.17 -16.73
C THR A 237 2.88 -4.65 -17.66
N SER A 238 3.21 -5.13 -18.83
CA SER A 238 2.29 -5.79 -19.76
C SER A 238 3.08 -6.64 -20.76
N ASN A 239 2.42 -7.59 -21.44
CA ASN A 239 3.06 -8.56 -22.36
C ASN A 239 4.04 -7.94 -23.35
N LEU A 240 3.71 -6.75 -23.88
CA LEU A 240 4.61 -5.95 -24.73
C LEU A 240 4.77 -4.58 -24.09
N SER A 241 5.93 -4.34 -23.50
CA SER A 241 6.26 -3.08 -22.83
C SER A 241 7.76 -2.94 -22.62
N GLN A 242 8.22 -1.73 -22.37
CA GLN A 242 9.61 -1.49 -21.98
C GLN A 242 9.97 -2.27 -20.71
N SER A 243 9.06 -2.31 -19.71
CA SER A 243 9.30 -3.02 -18.45
C SER A 243 9.49 -4.53 -18.68
N ALA A 244 8.64 -5.16 -19.51
CA ALA A 244 8.76 -6.59 -19.83
C ALA A 244 10.05 -6.90 -20.58
N MET A 245 10.43 -6.07 -21.55
CA MET A 245 11.69 -6.21 -22.31
C MET A 245 12.91 -6.11 -21.37
N GLU A 246 12.94 -5.09 -20.52
CA GLU A 246 14.02 -4.90 -19.55
C GLU A 246 14.08 -6.03 -18.51
N GLY A 247 12.93 -6.49 -18.02
CA GLY A 247 12.82 -7.65 -17.13
C GLY A 247 13.45 -8.90 -17.73
N ARG A 248 13.18 -9.19 -19.03
CA ARG A 248 13.80 -10.33 -19.73
C ARG A 248 15.31 -10.18 -19.85
N TYR A 249 15.84 -8.97 -20.08
CA TYR A 249 17.28 -8.75 -20.14
C TYR A 249 17.95 -8.93 -18.78
N LEU A 250 17.33 -8.44 -17.70
CA LEU A 250 17.82 -8.63 -16.34
C LEU A 250 17.76 -10.09 -15.91
N GLN A 251 16.72 -10.82 -16.30
CA GLN A 251 16.62 -12.26 -16.08
C GLN A 251 17.74 -13.04 -16.80
N LYS A 252 18.12 -12.64 -18.01
CA LYS A 252 19.31 -13.22 -18.69
C LYS A 252 20.60 -12.88 -17.95
N HIS A 253 20.71 -11.66 -17.41
CA HIS A 253 21.89 -11.22 -16.67
C HIS A 253 22.02 -11.92 -15.30
N SER A 254 20.91 -12.32 -14.68
CA SER A 254 20.91 -13.03 -13.40
C SER A 254 21.31 -14.51 -13.49
N LYS A 255 21.64 -15.00 -14.68
CA LYS A 255 22.07 -16.39 -14.88
C LYS A 255 23.22 -16.75 -13.92
N GLY A 256 23.07 -17.86 -13.22
CA GLY A 256 23.99 -18.34 -12.19
C GLY A 256 23.49 -18.10 -10.76
N LEU A 257 22.51 -17.22 -10.54
CA LEU A 257 21.82 -17.11 -9.27
C LEU A 257 20.74 -18.19 -9.14
N SER A 258 20.61 -18.72 -7.94
CA SER A 258 19.53 -19.65 -7.59
C SER A 258 18.26 -18.89 -7.18
N PRO A 259 17.08 -19.50 -7.27
CA PRO A 259 15.84 -18.93 -6.77
C PRO A 259 15.84 -18.65 -5.24
N LYS A 260 16.80 -19.23 -4.52
CA LYS A 260 17.01 -18.93 -3.09
C LYS A 260 17.77 -17.61 -2.83
N GLN A 261 18.38 -17.04 -3.87
CA GLN A 261 19.18 -15.81 -3.80
C GLN A 261 18.54 -14.64 -4.54
N TYR A 262 17.74 -14.92 -5.57
CA TYR A 262 17.20 -13.90 -6.45
C TYR A 262 15.84 -14.30 -7.00
N GLY A 263 14.91 -13.35 -7.03
CA GLY A 263 13.62 -13.45 -7.71
C GLY A 263 13.33 -12.21 -8.54
N SER A 264 12.66 -12.40 -9.69
CA SER A 264 12.22 -11.31 -10.56
C SER A 264 10.81 -11.63 -11.06
N PHE A 265 9.83 -10.84 -10.63
CA PHE A 265 8.42 -11.12 -10.83
C PHE A 265 7.58 -9.83 -10.75
N PRO A 266 6.31 -9.82 -11.25
CA PRO A 266 5.44 -8.66 -11.18
C PRO A 266 5.17 -8.18 -9.75
N GLY A 267 4.96 -6.86 -9.61
CA GLY A 267 4.64 -6.18 -8.36
C GLY A 267 5.76 -5.29 -7.84
N ALA A 268 5.44 -4.48 -6.88
CA ALA A 268 6.37 -3.54 -6.25
C ALA A 268 6.05 -3.33 -4.76
N ASP A 269 4.77 -3.07 -4.44
CA ASP A 269 4.36 -2.63 -3.10
C ASP A 269 4.51 -3.74 -2.03
N GLN A 270 4.35 -5.01 -2.40
CA GLN A 270 4.42 -6.15 -1.49
C GLN A 270 5.85 -6.54 -1.08
N LEU A 271 6.88 -6.07 -1.80
CA LEU A 271 8.24 -6.61 -1.69
C LEU A 271 8.84 -6.46 -0.29
N GLY A 272 8.65 -5.32 0.36
CA GLY A 272 9.15 -5.08 1.70
C GLY A 272 8.61 -6.09 2.73
N LEU A 273 7.29 -6.26 2.77
CA LEU A 273 6.66 -7.22 3.68
C LEU A 273 6.99 -8.67 3.33
N LEU A 274 7.08 -9.00 2.04
CA LEU A 274 7.46 -10.34 1.57
C LEU A 274 8.86 -10.72 2.08
N LEU A 275 9.81 -9.78 2.10
CA LEU A 275 11.16 -10.01 2.59
C LEU A 275 11.26 -10.04 4.12
N ILE A 276 10.42 -9.31 4.85
CA ILE A 276 10.29 -9.47 6.31
C ILE A 276 9.74 -10.88 6.62
N ALA A 277 8.73 -11.35 5.89
CA ALA A 277 8.23 -12.70 6.03
C ALA A 277 9.30 -13.75 5.64
N ARG A 278 10.15 -13.45 4.64
CA ARG A 278 11.30 -14.31 4.29
C ARG A 278 12.29 -14.40 5.44
N ASP A 279 12.67 -13.30 6.09
CA ASP A 279 13.54 -13.33 7.28
C ASP A 279 12.90 -14.18 8.39
N HIS A 280 11.57 -14.03 8.60
CA HIS A 280 10.87 -14.85 9.58
C HIS A 280 10.99 -16.36 9.29
N VAL A 281 10.89 -16.75 8.03
CA VAL A 281 11.06 -18.14 7.59
C VAL A 281 12.50 -18.62 7.79
N ASP A 282 13.47 -17.84 7.33
CA ASP A 282 14.89 -18.22 7.38
C ASP A 282 15.41 -18.28 8.82
N ARG A 283 15.10 -17.26 9.64
CA ARG A 283 15.52 -17.15 11.05
C ARG A 283 14.96 -18.25 11.95
N ASN A 284 13.71 -18.62 11.74
CA ASN A 284 13.05 -19.67 12.49
C ASN A 284 13.19 -21.06 11.86
N HIS A 285 14.00 -21.19 10.79
CA HIS A 285 14.23 -22.44 10.05
C HIS A 285 12.94 -23.12 9.62
N LEU A 286 11.93 -22.32 9.25
CA LEU A 286 10.64 -22.81 8.79
C LEU A 286 10.76 -23.37 7.36
N GLN A 287 9.87 -24.28 7.02
CA GLN A 287 9.71 -24.81 5.65
C GLN A 287 8.23 -24.72 5.26
N PRO A 288 7.72 -23.51 5.04
CA PRO A 288 6.30 -23.34 4.76
C PRO A 288 5.92 -23.98 3.43
N THR A 289 4.80 -24.69 3.44
CA THR A 289 4.23 -25.33 2.27
C THR A 289 2.88 -24.70 1.92
N PHE A 290 2.67 -24.40 0.65
CA PHE A 290 1.47 -23.78 0.14
C PHE A 290 0.68 -24.73 -0.75
N GLU A 291 -0.61 -24.79 -0.53
CA GLU A 291 -1.56 -25.33 -1.48
C GLU A 291 -2.37 -24.17 -2.06
N VAL A 292 -2.63 -24.19 -3.36
CA VAL A 292 -3.38 -23.12 -4.03
C VAL A 292 -4.75 -23.64 -4.43
N MET A 293 -5.77 -22.82 -4.20
CA MET A 293 -7.13 -23.10 -4.58
C MET A 293 -7.73 -21.91 -5.33
N TYR A 294 -8.45 -22.21 -6.40
CA TYR A 294 -9.15 -21.21 -7.23
C TYR A 294 -10.65 -21.50 -7.26
N PRO A 295 -11.51 -20.48 -7.38
CA PRO A 295 -12.89 -20.71 -7.79
C PRO A 295 -12.95 -21.12 -9.27
N LEU A 296 -14.08 -21.67 -9.70
CA LEU A 296 -14.32 -21.95 -11.12
C LEU A 296 -14.14 -20.69 -11.97
N GLY A 297 -13.36 -20.75 -13.05
CA GLY A 297 -13.08 -19.61 -13.94
C GLY A 297 -11.65 -19.59 -14.45
N GLY A 298 -11.04 -18.41 -14.54
CA GLY A 298 -9.69 -18.21 -15.07
C GLY A 298 -8.61 -18.97 -14.32
N GLY A 299 -8.73 -19.09 -13.01
CA GLY A 299 -7.78 -19.84 -12.20
C GLY A 299 -6.35 -19.36 -12.40
N GLY A 300 -5.40 -20.28 -12.40
CA GLY A 300 -3.99 -20.00 -12.61
C GLY A 300 -3.64 -19.41 -13.99
N ASP A 301 -4.50 -19.62 -14.99
CA ASP A 301 -4.32 -19.07 -16.36
C ASP A 301 -4.66 -17.57 -16.47
N THR A 302 -5.20 -16.96 -15.42
CA THR A 302 -5.48 -15.52 -15.38
C THR A 302 -4.20 -14.72 -15.65
N VAL A 303 -4.28 -13.76 -16.59
CA VAL A 303 -3.26 -12.72 -16.81
C VAL A 303 -3.87 -11.40 -16.38
N PRO A 304 -3.52 -10.88 -15.19
CA PRO A 304 -4.16 -9.70 -14.63
C PRO A 304 -3.84 -8.43 -15.42
N HIS A 305 -4.67 -7.40 -15.25
CA HIS A 305 -4.29 -6.06 -15.67
C HIS A 305 -2.98 -5.64 -14.98
N TYR A 306 -2.16 -4.86 -15.67
CA TYR A 306 -0.86 -4.34 -15.21
C TYR A 306 0.24 -5.41 -15.04
N GLU A 307 0.02 -6.64 -15.51
CA GLU A 307 0.99 -7.74 -15.42
C GLU A 307 1.23 -8.41 -16.79
N ASP A 308 2.33 -9.16 -16.91
CA ASP A 308 2.81 -9.74 -18.15
C ASP A 308 2.88 -11.29 -18.13
N GLN A 309 2.39 -11.90 -17.03
CA GLN A 309 2.43 -13.36 -16.87
C GLN A 309 1.18 -13.90 -16.18
N LYS A 310 1.03 -15.23 -16.24
CA LYS A 310 -0.06 -15.96 -15.59
C LYS A 310 0.09 -15.95 -14.06
N VAL A 311 -1.04 -15.88 -13.37
CA VAL A 311 -1.14 -15.90 -11.90
C VAL A 311 -0.45 -17.11 -11.29
N GLU A 312 -0.57 -18.31 -11.89
CA GLU A 312 0.08 -19.51 -11.36
C GLU A 312 1.60 -19.36 -11.25
N LYS A 313 2.22 -18.70 -12.25
CA LYS A 313 3.66 -18.42 -12.23
C LYS A 313 4.01 -17.37 -11.18
N THR A 314 3.23 -16.28 -11.10
CA THR A 314 3.40 -15.24 -10.09
C THR A 314 3.32 -15.81 -8.67
N ILE A 315 2.36 -16.72 -8.41
CA ILE A 315 2.24 -17.39 -7.11
C ILE A 315 3.48 -18.24 -6.80
N ALA A 316 3.92 -19.06 -7.76
CA ALA A 316 5.09 -19.91 -7.55
C ALA A 316 6.34 -19.10 -7.22
N GLU A 317 6.58 -18.00 -7.92
CA GLU A 317 7.71 -17.09 -7.71
C GLU A 317 7.64 -16.38 -6.34
N HIS A 318 6.46 -15.94 -5.90
CA HIS A 318 6.28 -15.33 -4.58
C HIS A 318 6.43 -16.36 -3.43
N VAL A 319 5.92 -17.58 -3.61
CA VAL A 319 6.12 -18.67 -2.65
C VAL A 319 7.61 -19.01 -2.51
N GLU A 320 8.35 -19.01 -3.61
CA GLU A 320 9.79 -19.23 -3.60
C GLU A 320 10.53 -18.06 -2.95
N ALA A 321 10.13 -16.83 -3.26
CA ALA A 321 10.70 -15.61 -2.68
C ALA A 321 10.55 -15.55 -1.15
N VAL A 322 9.45 -16.02 -0.59
CA VAL A 322 9.25 -16.09 0.87
C VAL A 322 9.96 -17.30 1.52
N GLY A 323 10.67 -18.12 0.74
CA GLY A 323 11.34 -19.34 1.24
C GLY A 323 10.42 -20.53 1.39
N GLY A 324 9.23 -20.47 0.80
CA GLY A 324 8.25 -21.56 0.81
C GLY A 324 8.40 -22.53 -0.37
N THR A 325 7.56 -23.54 -0.38
CA THR A 325 7.44 -24.50 -1.48
C THR A 325 5.96 -24.82 -1.76
N MET A 326 5.67 -25.14 -3.04
CA MET A 326 4.36 -25.65 -3.38
C MET A 326 4.20 -27.07 -2.81
N LYS A 327 3.07 -27.33 -2.16
CA LYS A 327 2.82 -28.59 -1.47
C LYS A 327 2.60 -29.72 -2.49
N ALA A 328 3.31 -30.83 -2.30
CA ALA A 328 3.11 -32.05 -3.07
C ALA A 328 2.11 -33.03 -2.42
N LYS A 329 2.14 -33.17 -1.09
CA LYS A 329 1.28 -34.10 -0.31
C LYS A 329 1.11 -33.62 1.14
N GLY A 330 0.03 -34.07 1.80
CA GLY A 330 -0.21 -33.78 3.23
C GLY A 330 -0.97 -32.47 3.48
N LYS A 331 -1.02 -32.01 4.72
CA LYS A 331 -1.63 -30.74 5.12
C LYS A 331 -0.67 -29.58 4.81
N PRO A 332 -1.09 -28.49 4.12
CA PRO A 332 -0.25 -27.34 3.88
C PRO A 332 -0.04 -26.52 5.16
N THR A 333 1.04 -25.73 5.19
CA THR A 333 1.21 -24.68 6.21
C THR A 333 0.15 -23.60 6.02
N VAL A 334 -0.10 -23.21 4.77
CA VAL A 334 -1.12 -22.22 4.39
C VAL A 334 -1.83 -22.71 3.12
N LEU A 335 -3.16 -22.69 3.14
CA LEU A 335 -3.97 -22.76 1.92
C LEU A 335 -4.13 -21.34 1.38
N LEU A 336 -3.56 -21.08 0.20
CA LEU A 336 -3.74 -19.83 -0.52
C LEU A 336 -4.98 -19.92 -1.42
N ALA A 337 -6.06 -19.33 -0.98
CA ALA A 337 -7.32 -19.25 -1.73
C ALA A 337 -7.28 -18.01 -2.62
N VAL A 338 -7.07 -18.19 -3.93
CA VAL A 338 -6.89 -17.09 -4.89
C VAL A 338 -8.21 -16.87 -5.63
N ASN A 339 -8.90 -15.78 -5.31
CA ASN A 339 -10.15 -15.40 -5.97
C ASN A 339 -9.87 -14.78 -7.33
N THR A 340 -9.79 -15.60 -8.37
CA THR A 340 -9.59 -15.15 -9.76
C THR A 340 -10.92 -14.77 -10.43
N PRO A 341 -10.95 -13.97 -11.50
CA PRO A 341 -12.17 -13.68 -12.25
C PRO A 341 -12.76 -14.92 -12.93
N LEU A 342 -14.00 -14.80 -13.39
CA LEU A 342 -14.62 -15.85 -14.21
C LEU A 342 -13.92 -16.01 -15.56
N GLY A 343 -13.52 -14.90 -16.16
CA GLY A 343 -12.66 -14.84 -17.37
C GLY A 343 -11.16 -14.95 -17.00
N VAL A 344 -10.31 -14.58 -17.94
CA VAL A 344 -8.84 -14.62 -17.78
C VAL A 344 -8.22 -13.25 -17.51
N VAL A 345 -9.01 -12.19 -17.41
CA VAL A 345 -8.57 -10.81 -17.18
C VAL A 345 -9.34 -10.25 -15.99
N THR A 346 -8.66 -9.54 -15.10
CA THR A 346 -9.26 -8.91 -13.92
C THR A 346 -10.17 -7.73 -14.29
N GLY A 347 -11.22 -7.48 -13.50
CA GLY A 347 -12.02 -6.27 -13.56
C GLY A 347 -11.41 -5.11 -12.75
N GLU A 348 -12.12 -3.99 -12.65
CA GLU A 348 -11.81 -2.89 -11.72
C GLU A 348 -12.79 -2.89 -10.55
N SER A 349 -12.32 -2.71 -9.32
CA SER A 349 -13.16 -2.84 -8.12
C SER A 349 -14.29 -1.81 -8.03
N GLU A 350 -14.12 -0.65 -8.68
CA GLU A 350 -15.14 0.40 -8.79
C GLU A 350 -16.25 0.10 -9.80
N ALA A 351 -16.09 -0.96 -10.63
CA ALA A 351 -17.04 -1.31 -11.66
C ALA A 351 -18.43 -1.60 -11.06
N PHE A 352 -19.48 -1.29 -11.83
CA PHE A 352 -20.86 -1.54 -11.42
C PHE A 352 -21.13 -3.02 -11.15
N GLU A 353 -20.43 -3.89 -11.87
CA GLU A 353 -20.53 -5.35 -11.77
C GLU A 353 -20.00 -5.90 -10.43
N ASN A 354 -19.17 -5.12 -9.72
CA ASN A 354 -18.70 -5.47 -8.37
C ASN A 354 -19.81 -5.23 -7.32
N PHE A 355 -20.95 -5.85 -7.54
CA PHE A 355 -22.09 -5.83 -6.64
C PHE A 355 -22.20 -7.18 -5.91
N PRO A 356 -22.48 -7.23 -4.59
CA PRO A 356 -22.51 -8.47 -3.82
C PRO A 356 -23.69 -9.38 -4.21
N MET A 357 -23.45 -10.25 -5.16
CA MET A 357 -24.42 -11.27 -5.63
C MET A 357 -23.82 -12.66 -5.55
N ILE A 358 -24.10 -13.36 -4.45
CA ILE A 358 -23.55 -14.70 -4.19
C ILE A 358 -24.10 -15.69 -5.22
N SER A 359 -23.19 -16.22 -6.03
CA SER A 359 -23.45 -17.24 -7.04
C SER A 359 -23.15 -18.67 -6.52
N ARG A 360 -23.50 -19.68 -7.31
CA ARG A 360 -23.08 -21.06 -7.04
C ARG A 360 -21.55 -21.18 -6.99
N ARG A 361 -20.85 -20.53 -7.92
CA ARG A 361 -19.38 -20.45 -7.97
C ARG A 361 -18.80 -19.93 -6.65
N THR A 362 -19.35 -18.84 -6.16
CA THR A 362 -18.93 -18.21 -4.90
C THR A 362 -19.19 -19.12 -3.71
N ASN A 363 -20.37 -19.76 -3.66
CA ASN A 363 -20.69 -20.69 -2.59
C ASN A 363 -19.75 -21.89 -2.54
N GLU A 364 -19.48 -22.54 -3.68
CA GLU A 364 -18.54 -23.66 -3.76
C GLU A 364 -17.12 -23.26 -3.28
N PHE A 365 -16.65 -22.07 -3.64
CA PHE A 365 -15.36 -21.55 -3.16
C PHE A 365 -15.35 -21.29 -1.65
N LEU A 366 -16.41 -20.67 -1.11
CA LEU A 366 -16.59 -20.44 0.32
C LEU A 366 -16.76 -21.73 1.12
N ASP A 367 -17.42 -22.75 0.55
CA ASP A 367 -17.56 -24.08 1.17
C ASP A 367 -16.20 -24.75 1.36
N HIS A 368 -15.32 -24.67 0.37
CA HIS A 368 -13.95 -25.20 0.45
C HIS A 368 -13.11 -24.42 1.47
N ILE A 369 -13.19 -23.08 1.50
CA ILE A 369 -12.53 -22.25 2.51
C ILE A 369 -12.98 -22.69 3.91
N GLN A 370 -14.28 -22.77 4.14
CA GLN A 370 -14.85 -23.16 5.44
C GLN A 370 -14.47 -24.58 5.85
N ALA A 371 -14.47 -25.52 4.91
CA ALA A 371 -14.05 -26.89 5.16
C ALA A 371 -12.58 -26.97 5.58
N SER A 372 -11.71 -26.21 4.93
CA SER A 372 -10.28 -26.14 5.27
C SER A 372 -10.04 -25.53 6.64
N LEU A 373 -10.73 -24.43 6.97
CA LEU A 373 -10.69 -23.82 8.30
C LEU A 373 -11.17 -24.79 9.39
N ASN A 374 -12.26 -25.53 9.14
CA ASN A 374 -12.77 -26.55 10.07
C ASN A 374 -11.80 -27.70 10.30
N GLN A 375 -10.92 -27.99 9.34
CA GLN A 375 -9.83 -28.95 9.46
C GLN A 375 -8.58 -28.37 10.14
N GLY A 376 -8.65 -27.11 10.59
CA GLY A 376 -7.54 -26.39 11.19
C GLY A 376 -6.41 -26.09 10.20
N VAL A 377 -6.71 -25.94 8.90
CA VAL A 377 -5.77 -25.43 7.90
C VAL A 377 -5.84 -23.92 7.91
N PRO A 378 -4.74 -23.19 8.14
CA PRO A 378 -4.69 -21.74 7.95
C PRO A 378 -5.02 -21.39 6.49
N VAL A 379 -5.96 -20.46 6.28
CA VAL A 379 -6.38 -20.02 4.95
C VAL A 379 -6.03 -18.55 4.77
N SER A 380 -5.22 -18.26 3.77
CA SER A 380 -4.94 -16.90 3.31
C SER A 380 -5.66 -16.63 1.99
N ILE A 381 -6.31 -15.48 1.86
CA ILE A 381 -7.03 -15.11 0.64
C ILE A 381 -6.27 -14.01 -0.12
N ALA A 382 -5.99 -14.30 -1.39
CA ALA A 382 -5.59 -13.32 -2.40
C ALA A 382 -6.81 -13.02 -3.30
N ASP A 383 -7.44 -11.88 -3.07
CA ASP A 383 -8.65 -11.47 -3.79
C ASP A 383 -8.26 -10.63 -5.02
N ILE A 384 -8.13 -11.29 -6.18
CA ILE A 384 -7.66 -10.71 -7.44
C ILE A 384 -8.71 -10.73 -8.55
N SER A 385 -9.97 -10.97 -8.22
CA SER A 385 -11.06 -10.91 -9.21
C SER A 385 -11.17 -9.53 -9.83
N TYR A 386 -10.87 -8.51 -9.03
CA TYR A 386 -10.79 -7.11 -9.41
C TYR A 386 -9.42 -6.53 -9.06
N SER A 387 -8.92 -5.62 -9.89
CA SER A 387 -7.80 -4.76 -9.54
C SER A 387 -8.28 -3.62 -8.62
N ASN A 388 -7.39 -3.12 -7.79
CA ASN A 388 -7.65 -1.95 -6.95
C ASN A 388 -8.79 -2.12 -5.94
N GLY A 389 -8.96 -3.29 -5.34
CA GLY A 389 -9.91 -3.52 -4.26
C GLY A 389 -10.59 -4.89 -4.31
N SER A 390 -11.36 -5.16 -3.27
CA SER A 390 -12.01 -6.44 -3.02
C SER A 390 -13.13 -6.78 -4.01
N ASP A 391 -13.36 -8.07 -4.20
CA ASP A 391 -14.62 -8.61 -4.73
C ASP A 391 -15.70 -8.56 -3.63
N ASN A 392 -16.66 -7.65 -3.80
CA ASN A 392 -17.77 -7.47 -2.85
C ASN A 392 -18.55 -8.77 -2.63
N THR A 393 -18.66 -9.62 -3.64
CA THR A 393 -19.37 -10.91 -3.54
C THR A 393 -18.65 -11.87 -2.60
N LEU A 394 -17.32 -11.99 -2.74
CA LEU A 394 -16.51 -12.85 -1.88
C LEU A 394 -16.56 -12.38 -0.43
N VAL A 395 -16.23 -11.10 -0.18
CA VAL A 395 -16.09 -10.60 1.19
C VAL A 395 -17.45 -10.55 1.90
N TYR A 396 -18.53 -10.23 1.20
CA TYR A 396 -19.87 -10.30 1.76
C TYR A 396 -20.26 -11.75 2.12
N GLY A 397 -19.86 -12.74 1.31
CA GLY A 397 -20.06 -14.16 1.62
C GLY A 397 -19.26 -14.63 2.84
N LEU A 398 -18.01 -14.16 3.00
CA LEU A 398 -17.20 -14.39 4.20
C LEU A 398 -17.86 -13.77 5.44
N TYR A 399 -18.36 -12.53 5.33
CA TYR A 399 -19.11 -11.85 6.38
C TYR A 399 -20.35 -12.64 6.81
N GLN A 400 -21.19 -13.08 5.86
CA GLN A 400 -22.41 -13.83 6.16
C GLN A 400 -22.14 -15.17 6.86
N ARG A 401 -20.98 -15.78 6.61
CA ARG A 401 -20.57 -17.06 7.20
C ARG A 401 -19.72 -16.93 8.47
N ASP A 402 -19.55 -15.71 8.97
CA ASP A 402 -18.69 -15.42 10.12
C ASP A 402 -17.26 -15.96 9.96
N LEU A 403 -16.67 -15.75 8.76
CA LEU A 403 -15.32 -16.23 8.41
C LEU A 403 -14.26 -15.13 8.37
N LEU A 404 -14.63 -13.84 8.40
CA LEU A 404 -13.69 -12.71 8.23
C LEU A 404 -12.46 -12.82 9.13
N TYR A 405 -12.66 -13.11 10.41
CA TYR A 405 -11.59 -13.18 11.41
C TYR A 405 -11.06 -14.60 11.68
N LYS A 406 -11.48 -15.60 10.86
CA LYS A 406 -10.96 -16.98 10.92
C LYS A 406 -9.84 -17.24 9.91
N LEU A 407 -9.66 -16.32 8.96
CA LEU A 407 -8.59 -16.39 7.95
C LEU A 407 -7.23 -16.11 8.57
N SER A 408 -6.14 -16.70 8.07
CA SER A 408 -4.77 -16.31 8.45
C SER A 408 -4.36 -14.97 7.83
N ALA A 409 -4.88 -14.66 6.63
CA ALA A 409 -4.74 -13.35 5.99
C ALA A 409 -5.82 -13.13 4.93
N TYR A 410 -6.04 -11.86 4.60
CA TYR A 410 -6.86 -11.41 3.48
C TYR A 410 -6.20 -10.19 2.84
N ASN A 411 -6.09 -10.18 1.52
CA ASN A 411 -5.64 -8.99 0.79
C ASN A 411 -6.34 -8.85 -0.56
N GLY A 412 -6.58 -7.61 -0.98
CA GLY A 412 -7.18 -7.21 -2.26
C GLY A 412 -6.61 -5.87 -2.76
N TRP A 413 -5.37 -5.56 -2.37
CA TRP A 413 -4.73 -4.28 -2.69
C TRP A 413 -4.11 -4.25 -4.08
N ASN A 414 -4.52 -3.24 -4.88
CA ASN A 414 -3.91 -2.78 -6.12
C ASN A 414 -3.85 -3.87 -7.21
N THR A 415 -2.67 -4.28 -7.66
CA THR A 415 -2.51 -5.31 -8.71
C THR A 415 -2.50 -6.72 -8.12
N ALA A 416 -2.69 -7.72 -8.98
CA ALA A 416 -2.79 -9.11 -8.52
C ALA A 416 -1.52 -9.59 -7.81
N SER A 417 -0.32 -9.24 -8.31
CA SER A 417 0.94 -9.64 -7.68
C SER A 417 1.16 -8.98 -6.33
N ASN A 418 0.79 -7.69 -6.17
CA ASN A 418 0.81 -7.03 -4.87
C ASN A 418 -0.10 -7.77 -3.88
N THR A 419 -1.35 -8.05 -4.27
CA THR A 419 -2.31 -8.82 -3.48
C THR A 419 -1.79 -10.21 -3.10
N ILE A 420 -1.24 -10.95 -4.04
CA ILE A 420 -0.68 -12.31 -3.82
C ILE A 420 0.50 -12.25 -2.85
N GLY A 421 1.41 -11.31 -3.03
CA GLY A 421 2.58 -11.17 -2.17
C GLY A 421 2.22 -10.82 -0.73
N TYR A 422 1.28 -9.89 -0.53
CA TYR A 422 0.75 -9.58 0.80
C TYR A 422 0.03 -10.77 1.42
N ALA A 423 -0.83 -11.45 0.67
CA ALA A 423 -1.56 -12.62 1.18
C ALA A 423 -0.60 -13.75 1.60
N ILE A 424 0.48 -13.97 0.85
CA ILE A 424 1.52 -14.95 1.21
C ILE A 424 2.28 -14.52 2.46
N ALA A 425 2.77 -13.28 2.50
CA ALA A 425 3.56 -12.76 3.62
C ALA A 425 2.73 -12.70 4.92
N GLN A 426 1.55 -12.09 4.87
CA GLN A 426 0.64 -12.02 6.01
C GLN A 426 0.11 -13.40 6.42
N GLY A 427 -0.09 -14.30 5.45
CA GLY A 427 -0.51 -15.68 5.69
C GLY A 427 0.49 -16.46 6.54
N ILE A 428 1.80 -16.26 6.34
CA ILE A 428 2.86 -16.84 7.17
C ILE A 428 2.94 -16.15 8.53
N LEU A 429 3.02 -14.82 8.54
CA LEU A 429 3.19 -14.04 9.76
C LEU A 429 1.97 -14.17 10.68
N GLY A 430 0.76 -14.13 10.12
CA GLY A 430 -0.51 -14.17 10.85
C GLY A 430 -0.73 -15.44 11.66
N VAL A 431 -0.17 -16.59 11.24
CA VAL A 431 -0.27 -17.87 12.01
C VAL A 431 0.51 -17.80 13.34
N HIS A 432 1.40 -16.84 13.47
CA HIS A 432 2.26 -16.67 14.66
C HIS A 432 1.92 -15.43 15.48
N MET A 433 0.96 -14.61 15.03
CA MET A 433 0.49 -13.41 15.74
C MET A 433 -0.38 -13.75 16.95
N GLY A 434 -0.41 -12.87 17.95
CA GLY A 434 -1.43 -12.87 18.98
C GLY A 434 -2.82 -12.61 18.41
N GLU A 435 -3.87 -12.99 19.13
CA GLU A 435 -5.24 -12.88 18.63
C GLU A 435 -5.65 -11.43 18.30
N GLN A 436 -5.26 -10.47 19.15
CA GLN A 436 -5.58 -9.06 18.94
C GLN A 436 -4.79 -8.46 17.77
N GLU A 437 -3.50 -8.77 17.68
CA GLU A 437 -2.60 -8.34 16.60
C GLU A 437 -3.10 -8.86 15.25
N HIS A 438 -3.42 -10.13 15.18
CA HIS A 438 -3.98 -10.77 14.00
C HIS A 438 -5.32 -10.17 13.58
N ARG A 439 -6.19 -9.90 14.56
CA ARG A 439 -7.47 -9.24 14.33
C ARG A 439 -7.29 -7.81 13.79
N ASN A 440 -6.32 -7.04 14.32
CA ASN A 440 -6.02 -5.70 13.86
C ASN A 440 -5.51 -5.69 12.41
N MET A 441 -4.59 -6.59 12.07
CA MET A 441 -4.10 -6.77 10.70
C MET A 441 -5.24 -7.04 9.73
N LEU A 442 -6.12 -8.00 10.01
CA LEU A 442 -7.29 -8.30 9.16
C LEU A 442 -8.26 -7.13 9.07
N THR A 443 -8.51 -6.44 10.19
CA THR A 443 -9.38 -5.25 10.21
C THR A 443 -8.86 -4.17 9.28
N GLN A 444 -7.56 -3.87 9.31
CA GLN A 444 -6.93 -2.88 8.44
C GLN A 444 -7.10 -3.25 6.97
N GLN A 445 -6.90 -4.52 6.60
CA GLN A 445 -7.08 -4.99 5.23
C GLN A 445 -8.56 -4.88 4.77
N TYR A 446 -9.52 -5.24 5.61
CA TYR A 446 -10.93 -5.08 5.25
C TYR A 446 -11.34 -3.62 5.12
N LEU A 447 -10.84 -2.73 5.98
CA LEU A 447 -11.17 -1.31 5.89
C LEU A 447 -10.53 -0.64 4.68
N ASP A 448 -9.30 -1.00 4.32
CA ASP A 448 -8.66 -0.47 3.12
C ASP A 448 -9.23 -1.10 1.85
N ASN A 449 -9.13 -2.42 1.70
CA ASN A 449 -9.43 -3.09 0.44
C ASN A 449 -10.93 -3.22 0.16
N TRP A 450 -11.74 -3.51 1.17
CA TRP A 450 -13.18 -3.71 1.02
C TRP A 450 -13.97 -2.42 1.27
N ALA A 451 -13.78 -1.76 2.42
CA ALA A 451 -14.54 -0.56 2.71
C ALA A 451 -14.15 0.57 1.77
N TYR A 452 -12.86 0.96 1.73
CA TYR A 452 -12.44 2.10 0.92
C TYR A 452 -12.38 1.76 -0.56
N GLN A 453 -11.50 0.87 -0.98
CA GLN A 453 -11.17 0.66 -2.38
C GLN A 453 -12.39 0.19 -3.20
N ALA A 454 -13.13 -0.79 -2.71
CA ALA A 454 -14.26 -1.35 -3.45
C ALA A 454 -15.57 -0.56 -3.31
N ASN A 455 -15.76 0.23 -2.24
CA ASN A 455 -17.05 0.84 -1.96
C ASN A 455 -17.01 2.37 -1.76
N ILE A 456 -16.20 2.87 -0.83
CA ILE A 456 -16.22 4.29 -0.43
C ILE A 456 -15.53 5.18 -1.47
N ARG A 457 -14.47 4.71 -2.12
CA ARG A 457 -13.65 5.48 -3.06
C ARG A 457 -14.49 6.14 -4.16
N LYS A 458 -15.39 5.40 -4.79
CA LYS A 458 -16.29 5.93 -5.82
C LYS A 458 -17.21 7.03 -5.30
N ASP A 459 -17.65 6.94 -4.05
CA ASP A 459 -18.51 7.95 -3.45
C ASP A 459 -17.73 9.23 -3.11
N VAL A 460 -16.46 9.08 -2.70
CA VAL A 460 -15.55 10.22 -2.49
C VAL A 460 -15.26 10.95 -3.80
N TYR A 461 -15.02 10.23 -4.91
CA TYR A 461 -14.88 10.85 -6.25
C TYR A 461 -16.16 11.59 -6.67
N ARG A 462 -17.34 10.99 -6.47
CA ARG A 462 -18.63 11.65 -6.75
C ARG A 462 -18.83 12.89 -5.88
N MET A 463 -18.42 12.83 -4.63
CA MET A 463 -18.48 13.99 -3.75
C MET A 463 -17.53 15.09 -4.20
N GLN A 464 -16.30 14.76 -4.61
CA GLN A 464 -15.35 15.70 -5.18
C GLN A 464 -15.92 16.41 -6.43
N ASP A 465 -16.57 15.67 -7.32
CA ASP A 465 -17.18 16.22 -8.53
C ASP A 465 -18.34 17.16 -8.22
N ARG A 466 -19.24 16.79 -7.32
CA ARG A 466 -20.32 17.68 -6.84
C ARG A 466 -19.77 18.97 -6.27
N ILE A 467 -18.75 18.87 -5.47
CA ILE A 467 -18.07 19.98 -4.87
C ILE A 467 -17.56 20.96 -5.93
N ARG A 468 -16.93 20.47 -6.97
CA ARG A 468 -16.41 21.29 -8.09
C ARG A 468 -17.49 21.91 -8.94
N THR A 469 -18.63 21.23 -9.12
CA THR A 469 -19.72 21.68 -10.01
C THR A 469 -20.73 22.60 -9.33
N ASP A 470 -21.05 22.37 -8.06
CA ASP A 470 -22.17 23.05 -7.40
C ASP A 470 -21.76 24.32 -6.64
N ASN A 471 -20.49 24.77 -6.74
CA ASN A 471 -19.94 25.92 -6.01
C ASN A 471 -20.30 25.91 -4.50
N VAL A 472 -20.39 24.72 -3.90
CA VAL A 472 -20.69 24.58 -2.48
C VAL A 472 -19.58 25.25 -1.67
N LYS A 473 -19.95 26.18 -0.81
CA LYS A 473 -18.99 26.84 0.11
C LYS A 473 -18.46 25.82 1.09
N TYR A 474 -17.14 25.67 1.12
CA TYR A 474 -16.46 24.79 2.06
C TYR A 474 -16.03 25.56 3.29
N THR A 475 -16.15 24.90 4.42
CA THR A 475 -15.37 25.21 5.62
C THR A 475 -14.11 24.37 5.55
N GLY A 476 -12.98 25.02 5.33
CA GLY A 476 -11.70 24.35 5.17
C GLY A 476 -11.30 24.11 3.71
N THR A 477 -10.23 23.36 3.52
CA THR A 477 -9.78 22.97 2.19
C THR A 477 -10.66 21.85 1.63
N LEU A 478 -10.69 21.70 0.31
CA LEU A 478 -11.40 20.59 -0.35
C LEU A 478 -10.97 19.24 0.24
N ASN A 479 -9.69 19.09 0.59
CA ASN A 479 -9.14 17.89 1.19
C ASN A 479 -9.74 17.62 2.58
N ASP A 480 -9.84 18.62 3.45
CA ASP A 480 -10.39 18.46 4.81
C ASP A 480 -11.85 18.00 4.78
N THR A 481 -12.64 18.49 3.84
CA THR A 481 -14.04 18.07 3.66
C THR A 481 -14.11 16.61 3.21
N LEU A 482 -13.27 16.21 2.25
CA LEU A 482 -13.23 14.84 1.75
C LEU A 482 -12.66 13.88 2.81
N GLU A 483 -11.67 14.29 3.59
CA GLU A 483 -11.13 13.47 4.70
C GLU A 483 -12.15 13.27 5.81
N SER A 484 -12.91 14.31 6.16
CA SER A 484 -14.00 14.19 7.15
C SER A 484 -15.09 13.22 6.66
N TYR A 485 -15.46 13.31 5.36
CA TYR A 485 -16.39 12.37 4.75
C TYR A 485 -15.82 10.94 4.74
N LEU A 486 -14.57 10.76 4.33
CA LEU A 486 -13.87 9.49 4.37
C LEU A 486 -13.92 8.87 5.77
N GLY A 487 -13.50 9.61 6.78
CA GLY A 487 -13.47 9.16 8.17
C GLY A 487 -14.84 8.71 8.68
N GLU A 488 -15.91 9.49 8.40
CA GLU A 488 -17.28 9.11 8.75
C GLU A 488 -17.71 7.80 8.07
N ARG A 489 -17.46 7.67 6.77
CA ARG A 489 -17.83 6.46 6.00
C ARG A 489 -17.07 5.21 6.45
N VAL A 490 -15.77 5.33 6.73
CA VAL A 490 -14.94 4.22 7.22
C VAL A 490 -15.37 3.80 8.63
N GLN A 491 -15.65 4.76 9.51
CA GLN A 491 -16.16 4.50 10.86
C GLN A 491 -17.54 3.82 10.84
N ASP A 492 -18.46 4.28 9.98
CA ASP A 492 -19.78 3.65 9.80
C ASP A 492 -19.63 2.21 9.26
N PHE A 493 -18.70 1.98 8.33
CA PHE A 493 -18.43 0.65 7.78
C PHE A 493 -17.86 -0.29 8.86
N ALA A 494 -16.91 0.18 9.65
CA ALA A 494 -16.31 -0.56 10.75
C ALA A 494 -17.37 -1.02 11.77
N ALA A 495 -18.27 -0.12 12.18
CA ALA A 495 -19.36 -0.45 13.09
C ALA A 495 -20.38 -1.40 12.46
N THR A 496 -20.73 -1.21 11.18
CA THR A 496 -21.80 -1.96 10.50
C THR A 496 -21.39 -3.38 10.16
N TYR A 497 -20.23 -3.55 9.50
CA TYR A 497 -19.79 -4.83 8.95
C TYR A 497 -18.76 -5.56 9.82
N LEU A 498 -17.82 -4.83 10.43
CA LEU A 498 -16.77 -5.45 11.24
C LEU A 498 -17.13 -5.57 12.72
N LYS A 499 -18.23 -4.93 13.16
CA LYS A 499 -18.75 -4.95 14.55
C LYS A 499 -17.72 -4.48 15.57
N ILE A 500 -16.91 -3.47 15.22
CA ILE A 500 -15.93 -2.86 16.10
C ILE A 500 -16.36 -1.43 16.46
N ASP A 501 -15.83 -0.92 17.57
CA ASP A 501 -16.09 0.46 17.99
C ASP A 501 -15.50 1.42 16.95
N PRO A 502 -16.30 2.30 16.32
CA PRO A 502 -15.81 3.22 15.30
C PRO A 502 -14.70 4.18 15.78
N ARG A 503 -14.58 4.39 17.10
CA ARG A 503 -13.50 5.18 17.70
C ARG A 503 -12.15 4.46 17.71
N THR A 504 -12.09 3.19 17.34
CA THR A 504 -10.83 2.47 17.12
C THR A 504 -10.27 2.66 15.72
N VAL A 505 -10.90 3.50 14.88
CA VAL A 505 -10.50 3.66 13.47
C VAL A 505 -10.38 5.12 13.09
N SER A 506 -9.29 5.47 12.41
CA SER A 506 -9.15 6.74 11.69
C SER A 506 -8.72 6.51 10.24
N ALA A 507 -9.05 7.47 9.37
CA ALA A 507 -8.70 7.42 7.95
C ALA A 507 -8.36 8.81 7.43
N ARG A 508 -7.33 8.90 6.55
CA ARG A 508 -6.88 10.14 5.90
C ARG A 508 -6.34 9.84 4.49
N PHE A 509 -6.09 10.89 3.70
CA PHE A 509 -5.45 10.79 2.39
C PHE A 509 -3.96 11.17 2.50
N PRO A 510 -3.03 10.20 2.50
CA PRO A 510 -1.61 10.48 2.74
C PRO A 510 -0.99 11.33 1.62
N TRP A 511 -1.33 11.06 0.35
CA TRP A 511 -0.80 11.77 -0.81
C TRP A 511 -1.71 12.89 -1.34
N LYS A 512 -2.72 13.29 -0.57
CA LYS A 512 -3.73 14.28 -0.97
C LYS A 512 -4.37 13.94 -2.33
N ARG A 513 -4.49 12.67 -2.62
CA ARG A 513 -5.21 12.11 -3.76
C ARG A 513 -6.17 11.02 -3.26
N LEU A 514 -7.19 10.71 -4.08
CA LEU A 514 -8.25 9.80 -3.67
C LEU A 514 -7.97 8.33 -4.02
N PHE A 515 -6.77 7.98 -4.43
CA PHE A 515 -6.44 6.61 -4.81
C PHE A 515 -6.16 5.73 -3.60
N GLU A 516 -5.34 6.18 -2.67
CA GLU A 516 -4.99 5.45 -1.45
C GLU A 516 -5.45 6.17 -0.18
N THR A 517 -5.63 5.39 0.87
CA THR A 517 -5.93 5.86 2.22
C THR A 517 -4.86 5.41 3.21
N ASP A 518 -4.73 6.16 4.28
CA ASP A 518 -4.03 5.75 5.49
C ASP A 518 -5.10 5.44 6.55
N ILE A 519 -5.28 4.16 6.83
CA ILE A 519 -6.23 3.67 7.82
C ILE A 519 -5.46 3.14 9.02
N THR A 520 -5.67 3.77 10.17
CA THR A 520 -5.09 3.34 11.43
C THR A 520 -6.15 2.62 12.26
N VAL A 521 -5.82 1.42 12.74
CA VAL A 521 -6.62 0.64 13.69
C VAL A 521 -5.96 0.73 15.06
N TYR A 522 -6.67 1.35 16.02
CA TYR A 522 -6.19 1.54 17.39
C TYR A 522 -6.66 0.37 18.28
N ARG A 523 -5.85 0.04 19.27
CA ARG A 523 -6.24 -0.94 20.30
C ARG A 523 -7.36 -0.42 21.21
N GLU A 524 -7.37 0.89 21.45
CA GLU A 524 -8.33 1.59 22.32
C GLU A 524 -9.16 2.59 21.52
N PRO A 525 -10.38 2.94 21.94
CA PRO A 525 -11.29 3.86 21.26
C PRO A 525 -10.87 5.33 21.45
N VAL A 526 -9.79 5.76 20.77
CA VAL A 526 -9.17 7.08 20.90
C VAL A 526 -9.48 8.03 19.74
N ALA A 527 -9.94 7.52 18.59
CA ALA A 527 -10.27 8.36 17.45
C ALA A 527 -11.60 9.11 17.66
N PRO A 528 -11.69 10.40 17.31
CA PRO A 528 -12.96 11.13 17.41
C PRO A 528 -13.97 10.61 16.38
N LEU A 529 -15.26 10.60 16.76
CA LEU A 529 -16.33 10.27 15.82
C LEU A 529 -16.50 11.40 14.80
N GLN A 530 -16.21 11.13 13.55
CA GLN A 530 -16.24 12.13 12.49
C GLN A 530 -17.64 12.69 12.25
N LYS A 531 -18.67 11.88 12.43
CA LYS A 531 -20.07 12.29 12.38
C LYS A 531 -20.40 13.35 13.44
N GLU A 532 -19.93 13.18 14.67
CA GLU A 532 -20.14 14.17 15.73
C GLU A 532 -19.40 15.46 15.43
N LEU A 533 -18.16 15.39 14.95
CA LEU A 533 -17.39 16.57 14.54
C LEU A 533 -18.06 17.32 13.38
N ARG A 534 -18.67 16.62 12.43
CA ARG A 534 -19.44 17.24 11.35
C ARG A 534 -20.67 17.96 11.89
N LEU A 535 -21.46 17.31 12.76
CA LEU A 535 -22.66 17.91 13.36
C LEU A 535 -22.33 19.14 14.21
N GLN A 536 -21.23 19.12 14.96
CA GLN A 536 -20.75 20.28 15.73
C GLN A 536 -20.36 21.44 14.80
N ARG A 537 -19.65 21.16 13.70
CA ARG A 537 -19.29 22.18 12.69
C ARG A 537 -20.53 22.80 12.05
N GLU A 538 -21.49 21.98 11.62
CA GLU A 538 -22.74 22.45 11.03
C GLU A 538 -23.56 23.31 12.00
N ALA A 539 -23.60 22.93 13.29
CA ALA A 539 -24.27 23.71 14.32
C ALA A 539 -23.57 25.07 14.57
N ALA A 540 -22.23 25.08 14.61
CA ALA A 540 -21.46 26.32 14.75
C ALA A 540 -21.64 27.27 13.55
N GLU A 541 -21.68 26.72 12.33
CA GLU A 541 -21.95 27.51 11.11
C GLU A 541 -23.35 28.11 11.09
N ARG A 542 -24.37 27.32 11.50
CA ARG A 542 -25.75 27.84 11.63
C ARG A 542 -25.83 28.97 12.65
N ALA A 543 -25.23 28.79 13.82
CA ALA A 543 -25.20 29.82 14.85
C ALA A 543 -24.48 31.09 14.38
N LYS A 544 -23.37 30.96 13.63
CA LYS A 544 -22.66 32.08 13.00
C LYS A 544 -23.52 32.80 11.96
N ALA A 545 -24.15 32.04 11.07
CA ALA A 545 -25.05 32.61 10.06
C ALA A 545 -26.25 33.35 10.66
N GLU A 546 -26.86 32.79 11.73
CA GLU A 546 -27.94 33.44 12.47
C GLU A 546 -27.47 34.73 13.15
N ALA A 547 -26.29 34.73 13.76
CA ALA A 547 -25.69 35.91 14.36
C ALA A 547 -25.40 37.00 13.32
N GLU A 548 -24.84 36.64 12.16
CA GLU A 548 -24.59 37.58 11.07
C GLU A 548 -25.90 38.15 10.48
N ALA A 549 -26.92 37.30 10.30
CA ALA A 549 -28.23 37.74 9.82
C ALA A 549 -28.88 38.70 10.79
N LYS A 550 -28.80 38.42 12.11
CA LYS A 550 -29.32 39.29 13.17
C LYS A 550 -28.58 40.64 13.20
N ALA A 551 -27.26 40.62 13.15
CA ALA A 551 -26.44 41.84 13.10
C ALA A 551 -26.75 42.69 11.87
N LYS A 552 -26.97 42.06 10.72
CA LYS A 552 -27.37 42.75 9.49
C LYS A 552 -28.75 43.37 9.61
N ALA A 553 -29.72 42.66 10.16
CA ALA A 553 -31.08 43.17 10.38
C ALA A 553 -31.09 44.36 11.38
N GLU A 554 -30.31 44.28 12.46
CA GLU A 554 -30.13 45.39 13.41
C GLU A 554 -29.48 46.61 12.78
N ALA A 555 -28.46 46.42 11.93
CA ALA A 555 -27.82 47.49 11.19
C ALA A 555 -28.77 48.16 10.17
N GLU A 556 -29.58 47.37 9.46
CA GLU A 556 -30.61 47.88 8.52
C GLU A 556 -31.69 48.62 9.25
N ALA A 557 -32.18 48.12 10.38
CA ALA A 557 -33.16 48.80 11.24
C ALA A 557 -32.63 50.14 11.77
N LYS A 558 -31.39 50.19 12.21
CA LYS A 558 -30.74 51.42 12.66
C LYS A 558 -30.59 52.44 11.55
N ALA A 559 -30.15 52.01 10.34
CA ALA A 559 -30.05 52.87 9.17
C ALA A 559 -31.41 53.42 8.73
N ALA A 560 -32.45 52.62 8.78
CA ALA A 560 -33.84 53.05 8.50
C ALA A 560 -34.34 54.07 9.52
N ALA A 561 -34.05 53.87 10.80
CA ALA A 561 -34.42 54.83 11.84
C ALA A 561 -33.68 56.18 11.70
N GLU A 562 -32.39 56.15 11.36
CA GLU A 562 -31.60 57.36 11.11
C GLU A 562 -32.10 58.11 9.84
N ALA A 563 -32.46 57.37 8.80
CA ALA A 563 -33.03 57.96 7.59
C ALA A 563 -34.40 58.64 7.83
N LYS A 564 -35.24 57.99 8.68
CA LYS A 564 -36.53 58.55 9.10
C LYS A 564 -36.36 59.83 9.91
N ALA A 565 -35.43 59.82 10.90
CA ALA A 565 -35.14 61.01 11.71
C ALA A 565 -34.53 62.16 10.90
N LYS A 566 -33.76 61.88 9.84
CA LYS A 566 -33.28 62.92 8.91
C LYS A 566 -34.39 63.50 8.02
N ALA A 567 -35.34 62.68 7.60
CA ALA A 567 -36.50 63.12 6.80
C ALA A 567 -37.44 64.01 7.63
N GLU A 568 -37.70 63.66 8.90
CA GLU A 568 -38.51 64.49 9.84
C GLU A 568 -37.83 65.83 10.12
N LYS A 569 -36.52 65.87 10.34
CA LYS A 569 -35.79 67.14 10.50
C LYS A 569 -35.81 68.03 9.25
N LYS A 570 -35.83 67.45 8.06
CA LYS A 570 -35.91 68.21 6.80
C LYS A 570 -37.32 68.74 6.56
N GLY A 571 -38.36 68.00 6.94
CA GLY A 571 -39.76 68.44 6.87
C GLY A 571 -40.09 69.59 7.83
N THR A 572 -39.49 69.65 9.01
CA THR A 572 -39.62 70.76 9.96
C THR A 572 -38.83 72.01 9.53
N ALA A 573 -37.74 71.88 8.82
CA ALA A 573 -36.97 73.00 8.26
C ALA A 573 -37.69 73.68 7.07
N ASP A 574 -38.38 72.93 6.23
CA ASP A 574 -39.17 73.44 5.11
C ASP A 574 -40.47 74.13 5.57
N ALA A 575 -41.12 73.63 6.62
CA ALA A 575 -42.31 74.24 7.22
C ALA A 575 -42.00 75.58 7.95
N GLY A 576 -40.77 75.78 8.43
CA GLY A 576 -40.27 77.04 9.01
C GLY A 576 -39.89 78.10 7.99
N SER A 577 -39.63 77.74 6.73
CA SER A 577 -39.26 78.65 5.64
C SER A 577 -40.48 79.28 4.93
N THR A 578 -41.62 78.60 4.92
CA THR A 578 -42.88 79.12 4.31
C THR A 578 -43.68 80.08 5.22
N ALA A 579 -43.34 80.18 6.52
CA ALA A 579 -43.96 81.11 7.45
C ALA A 579 -43.31 82.52 7.53
N LYS A 580 -42.25 82.79 6.72
CA LYS A 580 -41.56 84.11 6.67
C LYS A 580 -41.74 84.87 5.37
N ALA A 581 -42.62 84.43 4.49
CA ALA A 581 -42.88 85.09 3.19
C ALA A 581 -44.29 85.71 3.06
N SER A 582 -44.99 85.94 4.23
CA SER A 582 -46.27 86.66 4.22
C SER A 582 -46.34 87.58 5.46
N THR A 583 -45.56 88.66 5.44
CA THR A 583 -45.85 89.95 6.10
C THR A 583 -45.17 91.04 5.32
#